data_d78d745b8a2309e481ff0aa80714633d
#
_entry.id   d78d745b8a2309e481ff0aa80714633d
#
_cell.length_a   1.000
_cell.length_b   1.000
_cell.length_c   1.000
_cell.angle_alpha   90.00
_cell.angle_beta   90.00
_cell.angle_gamma   90.00
#
_symmetry.space_group_name_H-M   'P 1'
#
loop_
_entity.id
_entity.type
_entity.pdbx_description
1 polymer ?
#
loop_
_entity_poly.entity_id
_entity_poly.type
_entity_poly.pdbx_seq_one_letter_code
_entity_poly.pdbx_strand_id
1 'polypeptide(L)'
;MNFNPNNQNTLLTKKVAALYEAMQKAGDSGLAFMVVDSLNSLANYARFLAEQEILIQQARITMDAASYLIFYHSVDSARTSLLENAAANVALLNRLCKKYNTDQIAGNVADAIETEMNSGNMYSLANSPAYTAFAKEVLNTYYTTGSAGSICNK
;
A
#
# COMPACT_ATOMS: atom_id res chain seq x y z
N MET A 1 0.92 -1.85 22.11
CA MET A 1 1.55 -2.40 20.92
C MET A 1 3.06 -2.29 21.02
N ASN A 2 3.74 -3.35 20.74
CA ASN A 2 5.19 -3.37 20.83
C ASN A 2 5.81 -2.70 19.61
N PHE A 3 6.52 -1.64 19.89
CA PHE A 3 7.29 -0.94 18.87
C PHE A 3 8.54 -1.76 18.54
N ASN A 4 8.75 -2.06 17.27
CA ASN A 4 9.92 -2.80 16.84
C ASN A 4 11.01 -1.80 16.38
N PRO A 5 12.12 -1.64 17.16
CA PRO A 5 13.16 -0.67 16.79
C PRO A 5 13.76 -0.92 15.41
N ASN A 6 13.78 -2.15 14.94
CA ASN A 6 14.33 -2.48 13.63
C ASN A 6 13.50 -1.88 12.50
N ASN A 7 12.18 -1.73 12.70
CA ASN A 7 11.31 -1.15 11.68
C ASN A 7 11.48 0.36 11.55
N GLN A 8 11.98 1.03 12.58
CA GLN A 8 12.27 2.48 12.53
C GLN A 8 13.39 2.81 11.54
N ASN A 9 14.25 1.84 11.27
CA ASN A 9 15.42 2.03 10.43
C ASN A 9 15.25 1.45 9.04
N THR A 10 14.05 1.05 8.68
CA THR A 10 13.78 0.56 7.32
C THR A 10 13.93 1.69 6.32
N LEU A 11 14.25 1.34 5.08
CA LEU A 11 14.35 2.31 4.01
C LEU A 11 13.03 3.07 3.82
N LEU A 12 11.90 2.36 3.93
CA LEU A 12 10.58 2.98 3.84
C LEU A 12 10.40 4.05 4.92
N THR A 13 10.72 3.72 6.18
CA THR A 13 10.59 4.66 7.29
C THR A 13 11.42 5.91 7.08
N LYS A 14 12.66 5.74 6.62
CA LYS A 14 13.56 6.86 6.34
C LYS A 14 13.03 7.77 5.24
N LYS A 15 12.50 7.19 4.18
CA LYS A 15 11.94 7.95 3.05
C LYS A 15 10.69 8.72 3.46
N VAL A 16 9.80 8.09 4.25
CA VAL A 16 8.60 8.74 4.78
C VAL A 16 8.99 9.91 5.68
N ALA A 17 9.93 9.70 6.58
CA ALA A 17 10.40 10.75 7.47
C ALA A 17 11.01 11.93 6.71
N ALA A 18 11.78 11.65 5.67
CA ALA A 18 12.38 12.68 4.82
C ALA A 18 11.32 13.52 4.10
N LEU A 19 10.30 12.86 3.56
CA LEU A 19 9.19 13.56 2.91
C LEU A 19 8.44 14.45 3.92
N TYR A 20 8.14 13.90 5.08
CA TYR A 20 7.43 14.62 6.14
C TYR A 20 8.21 15.87 6.57
N GLU A 21 9.51 15.72 6.79
CA GLU A 21 10.38 16.83 7.15
C GLU A 21 10.43 17.90 6.07
N ALA A 22 10.53 17.50 4.79
CA ALA A 22 10.53 18.43 3.67
C ALA A 22 9.22 19.21 3.59
N MET A 23 8.08 18.56 3.84
CA MET A 23 6.78 19.21 3.87
C MET A 23 6.70 20.24 5.00
N GLN A 24 7.23 19.92 6.18
CA GLN A 24 7.27 20.84 7.31
C GLN A 24 8.13 22.05 7.00
N LYS A 25 9.29 21.86 6.40
CA LYS A 25 10.20 22.95 6.03
C LYS A 25 9.57 23.87 4.99
N ALA A 26 8.74 23.34 4.11
CA ALA A 26 8.03 24.12 3.11
C ALA A 26 6.80 24.85 3.66
N GLY A 27 6.46 24.64 4.94
CA GLY A 27 5.27 25.24 5.56
C GLY A 27 3.98 24.50 5.26
N ASP A 28 4.06 23.28 4.72
CA ASP A 28 2.91 22.49 4.30
C ASP A 28 2.59 21.35 5.27
N SER A 29 2.92 21.51 6.55
CA SER A 29 2.72 20.47 7.56
C SER A 29 1.24 20.02 7.65
N GLY A 30 0.29 20.89 7.33
CA GLY A 30 -1.13 20.53 7.29
C GLY A 30 -1.50 19.47 6.27
N LEU A 31 -0.66 19.26 5.24
CA LEU A 31 -0.89 18.24 4.22
C LEU A 31 -0.29 16.89 4.59
N ALA A 32 0.42 16.80 5.69
CA ALA A 32 1.11 15.57 6.08
C ALA A 32 0.16 14.39 6.30
N PHE A 33 -1.11 14.66 6.65
CA PHE A 33 -2.11 13.62 6.78
C PHE A 33 -2.32 12.83 5.48
N MET A 34 -2.07 13.47 4.32
CA MET A 34 -2.20 12.80 3.02
C MET A 34 -1.21 11.66 2.86
N VAL A 35 0.00 11.83 3.41
CA VAL A 35 1.02 10.78 3.43
C VAL A 35 0.55 9.61 4.29
N VAL A 36 0.07 9.91 5.49
CA VAL A 36 -0.41 8.90 6.43
C VAL A 36 -1.59 8.13 5.84
N ASP A 37 -2.57 8.83 5.28
CA ASP A 37 -3.74 8.20 4.65
C ASP A 37 -3.35 7.30 3.50
N SER A 38 -2.43 7.74 2.65
CA SER A 38 -1.97 6.96 1.50
C SER A 38 -1.29 5.66 1.93
N LEU A 39 -0.46 5.73 2.96
CA LEU A 39 0.22 4.56 3.48
C LEU A 39 -0.74 3.61 4.19
N ASN A 40 -1.72 4.15 4.93
CA ASN A 40 -2.75 3.33 5.56
C ASN A 40 -3.61 2.60 4.52
N SER A 41 -3.94 3.25 3.41
CA SER A 41 -4.67 2.61 2.31
C SER A 41 -3.91 1.43 1.74
N LEU A 42 -2.60 1.58 1.53
CA LEU A 42 -1.74 0.50 1.05
C LEU A 42 -1.65 -0.65 2.05
N ALA A 43 -1.52 -0.34 3.33
CA ALA A 43 -1.48 -1.35 4.38
C ALA A 43 -2.80 -2.12 4.47
N ASN A 44 -3.93 -1.43 4.35
CA ASN A 44 -5.24 -2.06 4.32
C ASN A 44 -5.40 -3.00 3.12
N TYR A 45 -4.91 -2.61 1.97
CA TYR A 45 -4.92 -3.46 0.78
C TYR A 45 -4.10 -4.73 1.01
N ALA A 46 -2.88 -4.60 1.54
CA ALA A 46 -2.02 -5.75 1.81
C ALA A 46 -2.66 -6.71 2.83
N ARG A 47 -3.28 -6.16 3.87
CA ARG A 47 -3.98 -6.96 4.88
C ARG A 47 -5.18 -7.69 4.26
N PHE A 48 -5.94 -7.01 3.44
CA PHE A 48 -7.07 -7.61 2.73
C PHE A 48 -6.60 -8.80 1.88
N LEU A 49 -5.51 -8.63 1.11
CA LEU A 49 -4.98 -9.71 0.28
C LEU A 49 -4.60 -10.93 1.13
N ALA A 50 -3.93 -10.71 2.26
CA ALA A 50 -3.51 -11.80 3.14
C ALA A 50 -4.71 -12.54 3.72
N GLU A 51 -5.73 -11.82 4.19
CA GLU A 51 -6.94 -12.40 4.74
C GLU A 51 -7.74 -13.18 3.70
N GLN A 52 -7.89 -12.61 2.51
CA GLN A 52 -8.66 -13.24 1.44
C GLN A 52 -7.96 -14.49 0.89
N GLU A 53 -6.64 -14.51 0.87
CA GLU A 53 -5.91 -15.71 0.46
C GLU A 53 -6.26 -16.90 1.35
N ILE A 54 -6.33 -16.70 2.66
CA ILE A 54 -6.72 -17.75 3.59
C ILE A 54 -8.16 -18.20 3.33
N LEU A 55 -9.08 -17.27 3.15
CA LEU A 55 -10.49 -17.58 2.89
C LEU A 55 -10.68 -18.31 1.57
N ILE A 56 -9.92 -17.93 0.54
CA ILE A 56 -9.98 -18.60 -0.76
C ILE A 56 -9.51 -20.06 -0.64
N GLN A 57 -8.42 -20.28 0.10
CA GLN A 57 -7.92 -21.66 0.34
C GLN A 57 -8.96 -22.50 1.07
N GLN A 58 -9.60 -21.95 2.09
CA GLN A 58 -10.65 -22.65 2.82
C GLN A 58 -11.87 -22.93 1.92
N ALA A 59 -12.29 -21.95 1.14
CA ALA A 59 -13.45 -22.08 0.24
C ALA A 59 -13.21 -23.15 -0.82
N ARG A 60 -11.99 -23.24 -1.33
CA ARG A 60 -11.63 -24.25 -2.33
C ARG A 60 -11.83 -25.68 -1.79
N ILE A 61 -11.62 -25.89 -0.50
CA ILE A 61 -11.74 -27.20 0.14
C ILE A 61 -13.19 -27.47 0.55
N THR A 62 -13.92 -26.46 1.03
CA THR A 62 -15.23 -26.64 1.70
C THR A 62 -16.44 -26.37 0.82
N MET A 63 -16.27 -25.64 -0.28
CA MET A 63 -17.40 -25.27 -1.15
C MET A 63 -17.47 -26.16 -2.39
N ASP A 64 -18.68 -26.36 -2.90
CA ASP A 64 -18.87 -26.94 -4.23
C ASP A 64 -18.39 -25.96 -5.30
N ALA A 65 -18.24 -26.45 -6.55
CA ALA A 65 -17.65 -25.67 -7.64
C ALA A 65 -18.45 -24.39 -7.94
N ALA A 66 -19.78 -24.48 -7.94
CA ALA A 66 -20.61 -23.32 -8.27
C ALA A 66 -20.55 -22.26 -7.17
N SER A 67 -20.63 -22.66 -5.91
CA SER A 67 -20.53 -21.76 -4.77
C SER A 67 -19.15 -21.11 -4.68
N TYR A 68 -18.11 -21.88 -4.98
CA TYR A 68 -16.74 -21.37 -4.99
C TYR A 68 -16.56 -20.28 -6.06
N LEU A 69 -17.10 -20.48 -7.26
CA LEU A 69 -17.00 -19.47 -8.32
C LEU A 69 -17.69 -18.16 -7.94
N ILE A 70 -18.87 -18.25 -7.32
CA ILE A 70 -19.59 -17.05 -6.86
C ILE A 70 -18.78 -16.33 -5.81
N PHE A 71 -18.24 -17.05 -4.84
CA PHE A 71 -17.40 -16.51 -3.79
C PHE A 71 -16.14 -15.84 -4.37
N TYR A 72 -15.45 -16.54 -5.29
CA TYR A 72 -14.22 -16.03 -5.90
C TYR A 72 -14.48 -14.73 -6.67
N HIS A 73 -15.58 -14.66 -7.44
CA HIS A 73 -15.93 -13.44 -8.16
C HIS A 73 -16.20 -12.27 -7.22
N SER A 74 -16.85 -12.52 -6.09
CA SER A 74 -17.09 -11.50 -5.07
C SER A 74 -15.78 -10.96 -4.51
N VAL A 75 -14.85 -11.85 -4.16
CA VAL A 75 -13.51 -11.47 -3.65
C VAL A 75 -12.74 -10.70 -4.72
N ASP A 76 -12.79 -11.15 -5.96
CA ASP A 76 -12.07 -10.54 -7.06
C ASP A 76 -12.56 -9.11 -7.34
N SER A 77 -13.87 -8.89 -7.28
CA SER A 77 -14.45 -7.55 -7.43
C SER A 77 -14.00 -6.61 -6.31
N ALA A 78 -14.01 -7.10 -5.07
CA ALA A 78 -13.55 -6.31 -3.92
C ALA A 78 -12.04 -6.01 -4.03
N ARG A 79 -11.27 -7.00 -4.47
CA ARG A 79 -9.82 -6.83 -4.69
C ARG A 79 -9.54 -5.74 -5.72
N THR A 80 -10.27 -5.76 -6.84
CA THR A 80 -10.06 -4.77 -7.92
C THR A 80 -10.36 -3.36 -7.42
N SER A 81 -11.44 -3.18 -6.68
CA SER A 81 -11.82 -1.88 -6.13
C SER A 81 -10.76 -1.34 -5.18
N LEU A 82 -10.27 -2.19 -4.27
CA LEU A 82 -9.22 -1.80 -3.32
C LEU A 82 -7.89 -1.54 -4.02
N LEU A 83 -7.59 -2.30 -5.07
CA LEU A 83 -6.39 -2.12 -5.86
C LEU A 83 -6.38 -0.76 -6.56
N GLU A 84 -7.48 -0.34 -7.15
CA GLU A 84 -7.58 0.96 -7.79
C GLU A 84 -7.34 2.09 -6.79
N ASN A 85 -7.93 1.98 -5.60
CA ASN A 85 -7.73 2.95 -4.53
C ASN A 85 -6.25 2.97 -4.08
N ALA A 86 -5.67 1.81 -3.87
CA ALA A 86 -4.26 1.71 -3.46
C ALA A 86 -3.32 2.27 -4.53
N ALA A 87 -3.59 2.00 -5.80
CA ALA A 87 -2.80 2.53 -6.91
C ALA A 87 -2.86 4.06 -6.96
N ALA A 88 -4.03 4.65 -6.73
CA ALA A 88 -4.18 6.10 -6.68
C ALA A 88 -3.35 6.70 -5.53
N ASN A 89 -3.28 6.02 -4.39
CA ASN A 89 -2.49 6.47 -3.24
C ASN A 89 -0.98 6.37 -3.50
N VAL A 90 -0.52 5.32 -4.20
CA VAL A 90 0.89 5.24 -4.61
C VAL A 90 1.24 6.39 -5.56
N ALA A 91 0.37 6.69 -6.51
CA ALA A 91 0.58 7.80 -7.43
C ALA A 91 0.66 9.14 -6.68
N LEU A 92 -0.18 9.33 -5.67
CA LEU A 92 -0.14 10.52 -4.84
C LEU A 92 1.19 10.64 -4.08
N LEU A 93 1.65 9.55 -3.45
CA LEU A 93 2.94 9.54 -2.75
C LEU A 93 4.09 9.90 -3.68
N ASN A 94 4.09 9.34 -4.89
CA ASN A 94 5.12 9.63 -5.87
C ASN A 94 5.11 11.12 -6.27
N ARG A 95 3.94 11.70 -6.49
CA ARG A 95 3.81 13.11 -6.82
C ARG A 95 4.29 14.02 -5.68
N LEU A 96 3.98 13.65 -4.43
CA LEU A 96 4.45 14.40 -3.27
C LEU A 96 5.98 14.37 -3.16
N CYS A 97 6.58 13.21 -3.37
CA CYS A 97 8.04 13.10 -3.36
C CYS A 97 8.68 13.98 -4.43
N LYS A 98 8.12 14.01 -5.63
CA LYS A 98 8.61 14.88 -6.70
C LYS A 98 8.45 16.36 -6.36
N LYS A 99 7.28 16.72 -5.82
CA LYS A 99 7.00 18.11 -5.45
C LYS A 99 7.98 18.65 -4.41
N TYR A 100 8.31 17.85 -3.41
CA TYR A 100 9.19 18.26 -2.32
C TYR A 100 10.65 17.84 -2.53
N ASN A 101 10.96 17.30 -3.70
CA ASN A 101 12.32 16.94 -4.09
C ASN A 101 12.98 15.97 -3.09
N THR A 102 12.24 14.93 -2.73
CA THR A 102 12.74 13.85 -1.87
C THR A 102 12.82 12.55 -2.65
N ASP A 103 13.53 11.56 -2.10
CA ASP A 103 13.62 10.23 -2.70
C ASP A 103 12.23 9.61 -2.81
N GLN A 104 11.93 9.01 -3.96
CA GLN A 104 10.64 8.40 -4.20
C GLN A 104 10.41 7.22 -3.27
N ILE A 105 9.29 7.25 -2.56
CA ILE A 105 8.90 6.17 -1.65
C ILE A 105 8.58 4.90 -2.42
N ALA A 106 7.93 5.04 -3.56
CA ALA A 106 7.42 3.92 -4.35
C ALA A 106 7.84 4.00 -5.82
N GLY A 107 9.08 4.43 -6.09
CA GLY A 107 9.53 4.73 -7.45
C GLY A 107 9.24 3.64 -8.48
N ASN A 108 9.75 2.43 -8.24
CA ASN A 108 9.56 1.31 -9.17
C ASN A 108 8.08 0.87 -9.24
N VAL A 109 7.38 0.98 -8.12
CA VAL A 109 5.96 0.64 -8.04
C VAL A 109 5.13 1.67 -8.80
N ALA A 110 5.47 2.95 -8.66
CA ALA A 110 4.78 4.02 -9.38
C ALA A 110 4.91 3.85 -10.89
N ASP A 111 6.10 3.46 -11.36
CA ASP A 111 6.33 3.20 -12.79
C ASP A 111 5.49 2.01 -13.27
N ALA A 112 5.41 0.95 -12.49
CA ALA A 112 4.59 -0.22 -12.82
C ALA A 112 3.10 0.15 -12.89
N ILE A 113 2.63 0.96 -11.95
CA ILE A 113 1.25 1.43 -11.93
C ILE A 113 0.94 2.25 -13.18
N GLU A 114 1.81 3.17 -13.54
CA GLU A 114 1.63 4.00 -14.72
C GLU A 114 1.53 3.15 -15.99
N THR A 115 2.41 2.16 -16.11
CA THR A 115 2.40 1.22 -17.23
C THR A 115 1.06 0.46 -17.33
N GLU A 116 0.59 -0.08 -16.22
CA GLU A 116 -0.65 -0.85 -16.19
C GLU A 116 -1.89 0.02 -16.40
N MET A 117 -1.88 1.23 -15.89
CA MET A 117 -2.97 2.18 -16.14
C MET A 117 -3.06 2.53 -17.61
N ASN A 118 -1.93 2.71 -18.28
CA ASN A 118 -1.89 3.02 -19.70
C ASN A 118 -2.32 1.83 -20.55
N SER A 119 -2.11 0.60 -20.07
CA SER A 119 -2.57 -0.61 -20.75
C SER A 119 -4.03 -0.95 -20.46
N GLY A 120 -4.60 -0.36 -19.41
CA GLY A 120 -5.96 -0.65 -18.95
C GLY A 120 -6.12 -1.97 -18.23
N ASN A 121 -5.01 -2.65 -17.88
CA ASN A 121 -5.06 -4.00 -17.29
C ASN A 121 -4.64 -3.99 -15.83
N MET A 122 -5.58 -3.68 -14.94
CA MET A 122 -5.33 -3.67 -13.49
C MET A 122 -5.05 -5.06 -12.91
N TYR A 123 -5.46 -6.13 -13.59
CA TYR A 123 -5.14 -7.48 -13.15
C TYR A 123 -3.64 -7.77 -13.16
N SER A 124 -2.93 -7.23 -14.16
CA SER A 124 -1.47 -7.37 -14.22
C SER A 124 -0.81 -6.70 -13.03
N LEU A 125 -1.33 -5.54 -12.63
CA LEU A 125 -0.83 -4.85 -11.45
C LEU A 125 -1.04 -5.66 -10.18
N ALA A 126 -2.21 -6.27 -10.01
CA ALA A 126 -2.50 -7.12 -8.86
C ALA A 126 -1.52 -8.28 -8.73
N ASN A 127 -0.98 -8.76 -9.85
CA ASN A 127 -0.01 -9.84 -9.90
C ASN A 127 1.45 -9.36 -9.94
N SER A 128 1.67 -8.05 -9.87
CA SER A 128 3.02 -7.47 -9.89
C SER A 128 3.76 -7.80 -8.60
N PRO A 129 4.92 -8.49 -8.67
CA PRO A 129 5.71 -8.76 -7.47
C PRO A 129 6.18 -7.49 -6.78
N ALA A 130 6.54 -6.45 -7.53
CA ALA A 130 6.99 -5.18 -6.96
C ALA A 130 5.88 -4.48 -6.17
N TYR A 131 4.68 -4.45 -6.72
CA TYR A 131 3.53 -3.83 -6.05
C TYR A 131 3.16 -4.59 -4.77
N THR A 132 3.09 -5.92 -4.88
CA THR A 132 2.76 -6.78 -3.73
C THR A 132 3.82 -6.67 -2.63
N ALA A 133 5.10 -6.68 -3.00
CA ALA A 133 6.18 -6.55 -2.03
C ALA A 133 6.13 -5.20 -1.31
N PHE A 134 5.87 -4.12 -2.05
CA PHE A 134 5.76 -2.79 -1.45
C PHE A 134 4.58 -2.71 -0.48
N ALA A 135 3.42 -3.22 -0.86
CA ALA A 135 2.25 -3.24 0.01
C ALA A 135 2.51 -4.02 1.29
N LYS A 136 3.20 -5.17 1.18
CA LYS A 136 3.61 -5.97 2.36
C LYS A 136 4.61 -5.23 3.23
N GLU A 137 5.54 -4.50 2.64
CA GLU A 137 6.51 -3.70 3.38
C GLU A 137 5.80 -2.62 4.19
N VAL A 138 4.84 -1.93 3.58
CA VAL A 138 4.00 -0.94 4.27
C VAL A 138 3.26 -1.59 5.43
N LEU A 139 2.62 -2.74 5.18
CA LEU A 139 1.88 -3.47 6.22
C LEU A 139 2.79 -3.83 7.38
N ASN A 140 3.94 -4.44 7.10
CA ASN A 140 4.86 -4.87 8.14
C ASN A 140 5.41 -3.68 8.94
N THR A 141 5.70 -2.58 8.27
CA THR A 141 6.27 -1.40 8.91
C THR A 141 5.25 -0.72 9.82
N TYR A 142 4.05 -0.49 9.33
CA TYR A 142 3.08 0.35 10.04
C TYR A 142 2.24 -0.43 11.03
N TYR A 143 1.85 -1.65 10.71
CA TYR A 143 1.06 -2.46 11.65
C TYR A 143 1.90 -3.06 12.77
N THR A 144 3.19 -3.30 12.54
CA THR A 144 4.10 -3.73 13.61
C THR A 144 4.37 -2.61 14.60
N THR A 145 4.41 -1.35 14.13
CA THR A 145 4.62 -0.17 14.98
C THR A 145 3.32 0.45 15.48
N GLY A 146 2.17 -0.05 15.03
CA GLY A 146 0.85 0.42 15.45
C GLY A 146 0.11 1.18 14.39
N SER A 147 0.74 2.13 13.73
CA SER A 147 0.09 2.94 12.70
C SER A 147 1.12 3.74 11.92
N ALA A 148 0.72 4.22 10.74
CA ALA A 148 1.55 5.12 9.93
C ALA A 148 1.87 6.41 10.68
N GLY A 149 0.92 6.92 11.46
CA GLY A 149 1.10 8.13 12.26
C GLY A 149 2.23 8.03 13.27
N SER A 150 2.47 6.84 13.85
CA SER A 150 3.54 6.62 14.82
C SER A 150 4.92 6.88 14.22
N ILE A 151 5.09 6.64 12.93
CA ILE A 151 6.37 6.81 12.25
C ILE A 151 6.61 8.29 11.94
N CYS A 152 5.57 9.00 11.56
CA CYS A 152 5.66 10.41 11.19
C CYS A 152 5.79 11.35 12.39
N ASN A 153 5.36 10.92 13.56
CA ASN A 153 5.31 11.74 14.77
C ASN A 153 6.56 11.64 15.65
N LYS A 154 7.68 11.41 15.06
CA LYS A 154 8.93 11.36 15.83
C LYS A 154 9.66 12.67 15.90
#